data_c78d1fbf5cf32ebc23e1f4c3b782503a
#
_entry.id   c78d1fbf5cf32ebc23e1f4c3b782503a
#
_cell.length_a   1.000
_cell.length_b   1.000
_cell.length_c   1.000
_cell.angle_alpha   90.00
_cell.angle_beta   90.00
_cell.angle_gamma   90.00
#
_symmetry.space_group_name_H-M   'P 1'
#
loop_
_entity.id
_entity.type
_entity.pdbx_description
1 polymer ?
#
loop_
_entity_poly.entity_id
_entity_poly.type
_entity_poly.pdbx_seq_one_letter_code
_entity_poly.pdbx_strand_id
1 'polypeptide(L)'
;MPHFDKFIGIDWSGAKGSKQGGLQIAVAGPDNDAPKLISPNEGNLWGRDDVFLWLSETIKSERALIGFDFAFGYPHHDLGCYFPGMNKDPAHIFGLWELIDKTCKEASNFYGGSFYKRKELPFHKYFLSPYGKGELYFPRKRITELFCKKVTAPHPTMKCIGPANVGTGSLAGMRFLHKLKKSLDKEIEIWPFEKKRGRSVAVEIFPRLYFKQSGTNPQNWQDKEILNNALKYFDSKPIPQDWVPKREDEPDALLSAAALRSLASNPAMWSAPDDYSSEVKLEGWIFGVT
;
A
#
# COMPACT_ATOMS: atom_id res chain seq x y z
N MET A 1 16.31 -17.82 2.51
CA MET A 1 15.36 -16.71 2.26
C MET A 1 14.08 -17.28 1.70
N PRO A 2 12.90 -16.66 1.85
CA PRO A 2 11.72 -17.20 1.24
C PRO A 2 11.84 -17.07 -0.27
N HIS A 3 11.51 -18.13 -0.94
CA HIS A 3 11.35 -18.17 -2.38
C HIS A 3 9.93 -17.69 -2.70
N PHE A 4 9.77 -16.69 -3.57
CA PHE A 4 8.50 -16.25 -4.11
C PHE A 4 8.46 -16.59 -5.61
N ASP A 5 7.31 -17.05 -6.07
CA ASP A 5 7.06 -17.36 -7.48
C ASP A 5 6.67 -16.11 -8.25
N LYS A 6 6.03 -15.13 -7.54
CA LYS A 6 5.57 -13.86 -8.11
C LYS A 6 5.85 -12.68 -7.19
N PHE A 7 6.07 -11.53 -7.82
CA PHE A 7 6.21 -10.22 -7.19
C PHE A 7 5.14 -9.31 -7.79
N ILE A 8 4.20 -8.87 -6.95
CA ILE A 8 2.99 -8.16 -7.39
C ILE A 8 3.04 -6.74 -6.85
N GLY A 9 3.12 -5.76 -7.74
CA GLY A 9 2.99 -4.34 -7.40
C GLY A 9 1.57 -3.87 -7.68
N ILE A 10 0.91 -3.30 -6.67
CA ILE A 10 -0.46 -2.78 -6.78
C ILE A 10 -0.44 -1.29 -6.43
N ASP A 11 -0.61 -0.46 -7.44
CA ASP A 11 -0.95 0.93 -7.23
C ASP A 11 -2.42 1.01 -6.81
N TRP A 12 -2.69 1.71 -5.71
CA TRP A 12 -3.96 1.62 -5.01
C TRP A 12 -4.76 2.90 -5.07
N SER A 13 -6.03 2.79 -5.41
CA SER A 13 -6.95 3.93 -5.47
C SER A 13 -7.93 3.95 -4.30
N GLY A 14 -8.06 5.12 -3.66
CA GLY A 14 -9.09 5.41 -2.66
C GLY A 14 -10.39 5.97 -3.26
N ALA A 15 -10.52 6.10 -4.57
CA ALA A 15 -11.66 6.70 -5.22
C ALA A 15 -12.98 5.96 -4.91
N LYS A 16 -14.09 6.71 -4.86
CA LYS A 16 -15.42 6.14 -4.72
C LYS A 16 -15.84 5.54 -6.06
N GLY A 17 -16.42 4.36 -6.03
CA GLY A 17 -16.93 3.67 -7.22
C GLY A 17 -16.57 2.18 -7.22
N SER A 18 -17.19 1.43 -8.13
CA SER A 18 -16.93 0.00 -8.28
C SER A 18 -15.70 -0.29 -9.12
N LYS A 19 -15.35 0.59 -10.06
CA LYS A 19 -14.18 0.48 -10.95
C LYS A 19 -13.36 1.78 -10.89
N GLN A 20 -12.04 1.67 -10.98
CA GLN A 20 -11.13 2.80 -10.75
C GLN A 20 -9.97 2.80 -11.73
N GLY A 21 -9.74 3.95 -12.37
CA GLY A 21 -8.64 4.13 -13.31
C GLY A 21 -7.26 4.09 -12.65
N GLY A 22 -7.15 4.61 -11.44
CA GLY A 22 -5.90 4.65 -10.67
C GLY A 22 -5.62 3.37 -9.87
N LEU A 23 -6.25 2.25 -10.17
CA LEU A 23 -5.95 0.96 -9.57
C LEU A 23 -5.28 0.09 -10.65
N GLN A 24 -3.98 -0.11 -10.51
CA GLN A 24 -3.16 -0.84 -11.47
C GLN A 24 -2.41 -1.99 -10.81
N ILE A 25 -2.27 -3.10 -11.52
CA ILE A 25 -1.57 -4.29 -11.03
C ILE A 25 -0.50 -4.67 -12.03
N ALA A 26 0.72 -4.87 -11.54
CA ALA A 26 1.80 -5.46 -12.30
C ALA A 26 2.40 -6.69 -11.61
N VAL A 27 2.88 -7.62 -12.40
CA VAL A 27 3.48 -8.87 -11.92
C VAL A 27 4.85 -9.06 -12.56
N ALA A 28 5.85 -9.37 -11.74
CA ALA A 28 7.15 -9.87 -12.13
C ALA A 28 7.31 -11.33 -11.68
N GLY A 29 7.96 -12.15 -12.54
CA GLY A 29 8.42 -13.48 -12.17
C GLY A 29 9.72 -13.44 -11.35
N PRO A 30 10.30 -14.59 -11.01
CA PRO A 30 11.58 -14.69 -10.29
C PRO A 30 12.78 -14.25 -11.13
N ASP A 31 12.65 -14.30 -12.46
CA ASP A 31 13.69 -13.89 -13.39
C ASP A 31 13.76 -12.36 -13.51
N ASN A 32 14.79 -11.85 -14.18
CA ASN A 32 14.97 -10.42 -14.39
C ASN A 32 14.13 -9.84 -15.54
N ASP A 33 13.18 -10.57 -16.09
CA ASP A 33 12.27 -10.08 -17.12
C ASP A 33 11.47 -8.85 -16.66
N ALA A 34 11.09 -8.01 -17.63
CA ALA A 34 10.28 -6.85 -17.35
C ALA A 34 8.93 -7.24 -16.72
N PRO A 35 8.47 -6.53 -15.69
CA PRO A 35 7.13 -6.73 -15.15
C PRO A 35 6.06 -6.51 -16.21
N LYS A 36 4.90 -7.12 -16.03
CA LYS A 36 3.76 -7.00 -16.94
C LYS A 36 2.54 -6.49 -16.20
N LEU A 37 1.84 -5.54 -16.80
CA LEU A 37 0.52 -5.14 -16.31
C LEU A 37 -0.48 -6.28 -16.49
N ILE A 38 -1.34 -6.44 -15.50
CA ILE A 38 -2.43 -7.42 -15.51
C ILE A 38 -3.74 -6.67 -15.67
N SER A 39 -4.53 -7.09 -16.66
CA SER A 39 -5.89 -6.57 -16.85
C SER A 39 -6.89 -7.38 -16.02
N PRO A 40 -8.03 -6.79 -15.60
CA PRO A 40 -9.10 -7.56 -14.99
C PRO A 40 -9.72 -8.55 -16.00
N ASN A 41 -10.36 -9.60 -15.50
CA ASN A 41 -11.03 -10.59 -16.34
C ASN A 41 -12.17 -10.00 -17.17
N GLU A 42 -12.82 -8.95 -16.64
CA GLU A 42 -13.91 -8.26 -17.29
C GLU A 42 -13.67 -6.74 -17.33
N GLY A 43 -13.87 -6.15 -18.50
CA GLY A 43 -13.68 -4.71 -18.72
C GLY A 43 -12.21 -4.28 -18.70
N ASN A 44 -11.99 -2.97 -18.58
CA ASN A 44 -10.65 -2.35 -18.67
C ASN A 44 -10.18 -1.72 -17.36
N LEU A 45 -10.98 -1.80 -16.30
CA LEU A 45 -10.69 -1.16 -15.03
C LEU A 45 -10.90 -2.15 -13.88
N TRP A 46 -9.95 -2.16 -12.96
CA TRP A 46 -10.07 -2.90 -11.72
C TRP A 46 -11.06 -2.24 -10.74
N GLY A 47 -11.82 -3.09 -10.03
CA GLY A 47 -12.42 -2.71 -8.76
C GLY A 47 -11.67 -3.41 -7.63
N ARG A 48 -11.77 -2.91 -6.40
CA ARG A 48 -11.12 -3.56 -5.25
C ARG A 48 -11.69 -4.94 -4.94
N ASP A 49 -12.98 -5.17 -5.25
CA ASP A 49 -13.58 -6.50 -5.15
C ASP A 49 -12.99 -7.46 -6.19
N ASP A 50 -12.68 -7.00 -7.42
CA ASP A 50 -12.02 -7.82 -8.45
C ASP A 50 -10.60 -8.19 -8.02
N VAL A 51 -9.86 -7.20 -7.48
CA VAL A 51 -8.51 -7.45 -6.92
C VAL A 51 -8.55 -8.49 -5.81
N PHE A 52 -9.56 -8.43 -4.94
CA PHE A 52 -9.73 -9.39 -3.86
C PHE A 52 -9.92 -10.81 -4.40
N LEU A 53 -10.78 -10.98 -5.40
CA LEU A 53 -11.03 -12.29 -6.02
C LEU A 53 -9.78 -12.82 -6.72
N TRP A 54 -9.17 -12.00 -7.57
CA TRP A 54 -7.95 -12.35 -8.31
C TRP A 54 -6.79 -12.73 -7.38
N LEU A 55 -6.53 -11.93 -6.33
CA LEU A 55 -5.49 -12.25 -5.35
C LEU A 55 -5.80 -13.52 -4.57
N SER A 56 -7.08 -13.75 -4.22
CA SER A 56 -7.47 -14.97 -3.49
C SER A 56 -7.20 -16.24 -4.29
N GLU A 57 -7.33 -16.20 -5.61
CA GLU A 57 -6.97 -17.29 -6.49
C GLU A 57 -5.45 -17.43 -6.64
N THR A 58 -4.76 -16.32 -6.88
CA THR A 58 -3.30 -16.29 -7.05
C THR A 58 -2.58 -16.83 -5.81
N ILE A 59 -2.96 -16.37 -4.62
CA ILE A 59 -2.32 -16.77 -3.36
C ILE A 59 -2.49 -18.26 -3.05
N LYS A 60 -3.59 -18.87 -3.49
CA LYS A 60 -3.83 -20.31 -3.30
C LYS A 60 -2.97 -21.18 -4.22
N SER A 61 -2.62 -20.69 -5.39
CA SER A 61 -1.86 -21.44 -6.41
C SER A 61 -0.37 -21.13 -6.38
N GLU A 62 0.04 -19.94 -5.94
CA GLU A 62 1.42 -19.48 -6.03
C GLU A 62 1.81 -18.68 -4.77
N ARG A 63 3.09 -18.72 -4.47
CA ARG A 63 3.65 -17.95 -3.38
C ARG A 63 4.09 -16.57 -3.87
N ALA A 64 3.40 -15.52 -3.44
CA ALA A 64 3.62 -14.16 -3.90
C ALA A 64 4.13 -13.22 -2.81
N LEU A 65 5.00 -12.27 -3.20
CA LEU A 65 5.25 -11.05 -2.45
C LEU A 65 4.42 -9.94 -3.08
N ILE A 66 3.50 -9.37 -2.30
CA ILE A 66 2.46 -8.46 -2.77
C ILE A 66 2.65 -7.10 -2.12
N GLY A 67 2.95 -6.08 -2.91
CA GLY A 67 3.07 -4.70 -2.46
C GLY A 67 1.80 -3.90 -2.74
N PHE A 68 1.31 -3.19 -1.73
CA PHE A 68 0.18 -2.28 -1.85
C PHE A 68 0.60 -0.85 -1.58
N ASP A 69 0.31 0.08 -2.49
CA ASP A 69 0.58 1.51 -2.33
C ASP A 69 -0.50 2.19 -1.48
N PHE A 70 -0.54 1.85 -0.22
CA PHE A 70 -1.30 2.57 0.80
C PHE A 70 -0.73 2.30 2.19
N ALA A 71 -0.95 3.22 3.12
CA ALA A 71 -0.49 3.05 4.50
C ALA A 71 -1.28 1.97 5.23
N PHE A 72 -0.57 1.00 5.81
CA PHE A 72 -1.17 -0.13 6.55
C PHE A 72 -1.68 0.27 7.93
N GLY A 73 -1.23 1.41 8.46
CA GLY A 73 -1.64 1.92 9.76
C GLY A 73 -1.55 3.43 9.87
N TYR A 74 -1.84 3.93 11.05
CA TYR A 74 -1.76 5.33 11.41
C TYR A 74 -0.65 5.58 12.42
N PRO A 75 -0.18 6.84 12.59
CA PRO A 75 0.77 7.22 13.63
C PRO A 75 0.25 6.85 15.02
N HIS A 76 1.11 6.25 15.81
CA HIS A 76 0.82 5.82 17.19
C HIS A 76 1.92 6.25 18.16
N HIS A 77 3.19 6.18 17.75
CA HIS A 77 4.36 6.38 18.60
C HIS A 77 4.40 7.74 19.29
N ASP A 78 3.91 8.78 18.63
CA ASP A 78 3.98 10.17 19.07
C ASP A 78 3.00 10.49 20.23
N LEU A 79 1.86 9.79 20.28
CA LEU A 79 0.80 10.04 21.27
C LEU A 79 0.36 8.78 22.03
N GLY A 80 0.96 7.61 21.74
CA GLY A 80 0.58 6.34 22.34
C GLY A 80 -0.84 5.86 21.97
N CYS A 81 -1.43 6.42 20.91
CA CYS A 81 -2.78 6.09 20.43
C CYS A 81 -2.97 6.50 18.97
N TYR A 82 -3.93 5.86 18.28
CA TYR A 82 -4.33 6.24 16.93
C TYR A 82 -5.24 7.48 16.95
N PHE A 83 -6.21 7.51 17.87
CA PHE A 83 -7.25 8.54 17.97
C PHE A 83 -7.25 9.16 19.36
N PRO A 84 -6.47 10.23 19.60
CA PRO A 84 -6.34 10.85 20.92
C PRO A 84 -7.69 11.27 21.52
N GLY A 85 -7.94 10.92 22.78
CA GLY A 85 -9.19 11.25 23.49
C GLY A 85 -10.34 10.26 23.25
N MET A 86 -10.12 9.17 22.49
CA MET A 86 -11.09 8.07 22.40
C MET A 86 -11.05 7.18 23.63
N ASN A 87 -12.22 6.87 24.21
CA ASN A 87 -12.32 5.94 25.36
C ASN A 87 -11.91 4.50 25.04
N LYS A 88 -11.98 4.09 23.78
CA LYS A 88 -11.66 2.77 23.28
C LYS A 88 -10.85 2.88 21.98
N ASP A 89 -9.63 3.39 22.10
CA ASP A 89 -8.68 3.37 20.98
C ASP A 89 -8.24 1.94 20.70
N PRO A 90 -8.05 1.52 19.43
CA PRO A 90 -7.57 0.18 19.11
C PRO A 90 -6.18 -0.08 19.71
N ALA A 91 -6.03 -1.20 20.42
CA ALA A 91 -4.78 -1.56 21.08
C ALA A 91 -3.73 -2.16 20.12
N HIS A 92 -4.10 -2.52 18.90
CA HIS A 92 -3.23 -3.13 17.90
C HIS A 92 -3.79 -2.92 16.48
N ILE A 93 -2.95 -3.14 15.49
CA ILE A 93 -3.25 -2.85 14.08
C ILE A 93 -4.50 -3.59 13.56
N PHE A 94 -4.69 -4.87 13.89
CA PHE A 94 -5.86 -5.64 13.45
C PHE A 94 -7.15 -5.10 14.06
N GLY A 95 -7.10 -4.56 15.29
CA GLY A 95 -8.21 -3.86 15.92
C GLY A 95 -8.55 -2.53 15.22
N LEU A 96 -7.53 -1.81 14.74
CA LEU A 96 -7.73 -0.61 13.91
C LEU A 96 -8.44 -0.96 12.60
N TRP A 97 -7.99 -2.00 11.90
CA TRP A 97 -8.63 -2.43 10.64
C TRP A 97 -10.07 -2.89 10.85
N GLU A 98 -10.32 -3.65 11.92
CA GLU A 98 -11.69 -4.06 12.29
C GLU A 98 -12.60 -2.88 12.58
N LEU A 99 -12.10 -1.88 13.33
CA LEU A 99 -12.83 -0.64 13.62
C LEU A 99 -13.21 0.10 12.34
N ILE A 100 -12.27 0.26 11.42
CA ILE A 100 -12.49 0.92 10.13
C ILE A 100 -13.51 0.15 9.30
N ASP A 101 -13.37 -1.17 9.20
CA ASP A 101 -14.28 -1.99 8.40
C ASP A 101 -15.71 -1.98 8.97
N LYS A 102 -15.88 -2.15 10.28
CA LYS A 102 -17.17 -2.04 10.97
C LYS A 102 -17.82 -0.67 10.76
N THR A 103 -17.03 0.41 10.82
CA THR A 103 -17.53 1.77 10.61
C THR A 103 -17.99 2.00 9.18
N CYS A 104 -17.33 1.39 8.21
CA CYS A 104 -17.62 1.54 6.79
C CYS A 104 -18.43 0.38 6.19
N LYS A 105 -19.04 -0.49 6.99
CA LYS A 105 -19.70 -1.73 6.55
C LYS A 105 -20.73 -1.56 5.43
N GLU A 106 -21.43 -0.41 5.40
CA GLU A 106 -22.46 -0.09 4.40
C GLU A 106 -21.85 0.36 3.04
N ALA A 107 -20.55 0.63 2.99
CA ALA A 107 -19.89 1.05 1.75
C ALA A 107 -19.36 -0.15 0.97
N SER A 108 -19.79 -0.27 -0.31
CA SER A 108 -19.34 -1.31 -1.24
C SER A 108 -17.89 -1.11 -1.67
N ASN A 109 -17.33 -2.12 -2.32
CA ASN A 109 -16.01 -2.10 -2.94
C ASN A 109 -14.91 -1.55 -2.02
N PHE A 110 -14.95 -1.92 -0.74
CA PHE A 110 -14.03 -1.49 0.32
C PHE A 110 -13.88 0.05 0.48
N TYR A 111 -14.80 0.85 -0.02
CA TYR A 111 -14.67 2.31 0.08
C TYR A 111 -14.56 2.78 1.53
N GLY A 112 -13.50 3.56 1.82
CA GLY A 112 -13.14 3.98 3.18
C GLY A 112 -13.66 5.36 3.60
N GLY A 113 -14.14 6.19 2.65
CA GLY A 113 -14.51 7.58 2.93
C GLY A 113 -15.69 7.77 3.88
N SER A 114 -16.48 6.72 4.14
CA SER A 114 -17.54 6.76 5.16
C SER A 114 -16.98 6.96 6.56
N PHE A 115 -15.72 6.60 6.83
CA PHE A 115 -15.09 6.71 8.13
C PHE A 115 -15.02 8.15 8.63
N TYR A 116 -14.63 9.08 7.79
CA TYR A 116 -14.54 10.50 8.13
C TYR A 116 -15.75 11.33 7.70
N LYS A 117 -16.72 10.75 6.97
CA LYS A 117 -17.93 11.44 6.55
C LYS A 117 -18.98 11.49 7.65
N ARG A 118 -19.06 10.48 8.47
CA ARG A 118 -20.11 10.27 9.47
C ARG A 118 -19.88 11.15 10.70
N LYS A 119 -20.63 12.28 10.78
CA LYS A 119 -20.49 13.27 11.87
C LYS A 119 -21.00 12.77 13.21
N GLU A 120 -21.86 11.77 13.23
CA GLU A 120 -22.34 11.10 14.45
C GLU A 120 -21.24 10.25 15.14
N LEU A 121 -20.14 9.98 14.46
CA LEU A 121 -18.98 9.29 14.98
C LEU A 121 -17.81 10.26 15.17
N PRO A 122 -16.90 10.00 16.13
CA PRO A 122 -15.83 10.95 16.46
C PRO A 122 -14.74 11.04 15.38
N PHE A 123 -14.66 10.11 14.41
CA PHE A 123 -13.52 9.95 13.52
C PHE A 123 -13.29 11.15 12.59
N HIS A 124 -14.34 11.85 12.17
CA HIS A 124 -14.20 13.06 11.35
C HIS A 124 -13.29 14.13 11.96
N LYS A 125 -13.13 14.12 13.30
CA LYS A 125 -12.30 15.07 14.04
C LYS A 125 -10.80 14.92 13.76
N TYR A 126 -10.35 13.75 13.30
CA TYR A 126 -8.93 13.42 13.14
C TYR A 126 -8.42 13.57 11.70
N PHE A 127 -9.29 13.88 10.74
CA PHE A 127 -8.94 13.90 9.32
C PHE A 127 -8.99 15.30 8.70
N LEU A 128 -8.08 15.54 7.75
CA LEU A 128 -8.25 16.59 6.76
C LEU A 128 -8.97 15.98 5.55
N SER A 129 -10.25 16.25 5.41
CA SER A 129 -11.14 15.59 4.47
C SER A 129 -11.87 16.60 3.55
N PRO A 130 -12.55 16.15 2.48
CA PRO A 130 -13.39 17.01 1.65
C PRO A 130 -14.52 17.74 2.43
N TYR A 131 -14.80 17.30 3.66
CA TYR A 131 -15.82 17.91 4.54
C TYR A 131 -15.22 18.92 5.51
N GLY A 132 -13.93 19.21 5.40
CA GLY A 132 -13.20 20.17 6.22
C GLY A 132 -12.07 19.56 7.03
N LYS A 133 -11.35 20.42 7.73
CA LYS A 133 -10.32 20.04 8.68
C LYS A 133 -10.97 19.67 10.01
N GLY A 134 -10.74 18.45 10.47
CA GLY A 134 -11.16 18.00 11.79
C GLY A 134 -10.50 18.80 12.92
N GLU A 135 -11.20 19.03 14.03
CA GLU A 135 -10.70 19.84 15.15
C GLU A 135 -9.43 19.28 15.82
N LEU A 136 -9.25 17.96 15.75
CA LEU A 136 -8.08 17.24 16.29
C LEU A 136 -7.07 16.87 15.20
N TYR A 137 -7.29 17.33 13.96
CA TYR A 137 -6.34 17.04 12.88
C TYR A 137 -5.08 17.87 13.00
N PHE A 138 -3.95 17.19 13.03
CA PHE A 138 -2.64 17.73 12.67
C PHE A 138 -1.84 16.69 11.87
N PRO A 139 -0.83 17.09 11.10
CA PRO A 139 -0.14 16.21 10.15
C PRO A 139 0.86 15.28 10.86
N ARG A 140 0.34 14.31 11.62
CA ARG A 140 1.14 13.26 12.27
C ARG A 140 1.86 12.41 11.23
N LYS A 141 3.00 11.86 11.59
CA LYS A 141 3.82 10.97 10.79
C LYS A 141 4.09 9.67 11.55
N ARG A 142 4.07 8.55 10.83
CA ARG A 142 4.56 7.27 11.34
C ARG A 142 6.09 7.27 11.33
N ILE A 143 6.70 6.38 12.11
CA ILE A 143 8.16 6.24 12.17
C ILE A 143 8.73 5.94 10.77
N THR A 144 8.12 5.02 10.03
CA THR A 144 8.55 4.71 8.65
C THR A 144 8.59 5.93 7.74
N GLU A 145 7.66 6.88 7.90
CA GLU A 145 7.61 8.12 7.12
C GLU A 145 8.71 9.12 7.52
N LEU A 146 9.13 9.10 8.79
CA LEU A 146 10.28 9.89 9.26
C LEU A 146 11.58 9.36 8.66
N PHE A 147 11.74 8.03 8.58
CA PHE A 147 12.90 7.42 7.91
C PHE A 147 12.85 7.65 6.39
N CYS A 148 11.72 7.42 5.76
CA CYS A 148 11.54 7.61 4.32
C CYS A 148 11.84 9.04 3.87
N LYS A 149 11.60 10.05 4.74
CA LYS A 149 11.89 11.47 4.46
C LYS A 149 13.34 11.73 4.08
N LYS A 150 14.29 10.88 4.47
CA LYS A 150 15.72 11.00 4.06
C LYS A 150 15.88 10.91 2.53
N VAL A 151 14.97 10.21 1.84
CA VAL A 151 14.96 10.03 0.39
C VAL A 151 13.83 10.83 -0.24
N THR A 152 12.60 10.66 0.24
CA THR A 152 11.41 11.38 -0.20
C THR A 152 10.36 11.39 0.90
N ALA A 153 9.68 12.53 1.08
CA ALA A 153 8.73 12.70 2.17
C ALA A 153 7.33 12.18 1.78
N PRO A 154 6.83 11.11 2.41
CA PRO A 154 5.42 10.71 2.24
C PRO A 154 4.47 11.76 2.83
N HIS A 155 3.24 11.78 2.33
CA HIS A 155 2.18 12.63 2.90
C HIS A 155 1.59 12.03 4.19
N PRO A 156 1.02 12.86 5.09
CA PRO A 156 0.34 12.37 6.30
C PRO A 156 -0.80 11.42 5.95
N THR A 157 -0.88 10.28 6.63
CA THR A 157 -1.84 9.21 6.36
C THR A 157 -3.32 9.59 6.65
N MET A 158 -3.55 10.60 7.50
CA MET A 158 -4.90 11.11 7.79
C MET A 158 -5.33 12.28 6.88
N LYS A 159 -4.56 12.56 5.81
CA LYS A 159 -4.92 13.55 4.79
C LYS A 159 -5.72 12.89 3.68
N CYS A 160 -7.01 13.27 3.56
CA CYS A 160 -8.00 12.69 2.64
C CYS A 160 -8.44 13.70 1.56
N ILE A 161 -7.64 14.70 1.24
CA ILE A 161 -7.94 15.75 0.25
C ILE A 161 -6.70 16.14 -0.54
N GLY A 162 -6.92 16.61 -1.77
CA GLY A 162 -5.87 17.11 -2.66
C GLY A 162 -5.19 16.00 -3.47
N PRO A 163 -4.20 16.36 -4.32
CA PRO A 163 -3.55 15.44 -5.25
C PRO A 163 -2.78 14.31 -4.55
N ALA A 164 -2.44 14.48 -3.28
CA ALA A 164 -1.80 13.45 -2.46
C ALA A 164 -2.77 12.94 -1.39
N ASN A 165 -3.93 12.47 -1.82
CA ASN A 165 -4.97 11.89 -0.96
C ASN A 165 -4.63 10.46 -0.56
N VAL A 166 -3.66 10.31 0.35
CA VAL A 166 -3.26 8.99 0.87
C VAL A 166 -4.31 8.39 1.80
N GLY A 167 -5.02 9.25 2.56
CA GLY A 167 -5.87 8.81 3.67
C GLY A 167 -7.07 7.99 3.23
N THR A 168 -7.78 8.38 2.14
CA THR A 168 -8.92 7.60 1.66
C THR A 168 -8.48 6.26 1.07
N GLY A 169 -7.33 6.24 0.38
CA GLY A 169 -6.69 5.02 -0.11
C GLY A 169 -6.33 4.08 1.04
N SER A 170 -5.72 4.60 2.09
CA SER A 170 -5.33 3.81 3.28
C SER A 170 -6.53 3.24 4.03
N LEU A 171 -7.62 4.02 4.18
CA LEU A 171 -8.87 3.51 4.76
C LEU A 171 -9.47 2.35 3.95
N ALA A 172 -9.51 2.50 2.62
CA ALA A 172 -9.98 1.43 1.74
C ALA A 172 -9.06 0.20 1.80
N GLY A 173 -7.74 0.42 1.80
CA GLY A 173 -6.73 -0.62 1.89
C GLY A 173 -6.76 -1.38 3.22
N MET A 174 -6.91 -0.71 4.35
CA MET A 174 -7.02 -1.36 5.66
C MET A 174 -8.28 -2.23 5.76
N ARG A 175 -9.41 -1.82 5.17
CA ARG A 175 -10.60 -2.67 5.03
C ARG A 175 -10.32 -3.92 4.18
N PHE A 176 -9.61 -3.71 3.07
CA PHE A 176 -9.20 -4.78 2.17
C PHE A 176 -8.28 -5.79 2.88
N LEU A 177 -7.24 -5.32 3.58
CA LEU A 177 -6.33 -6.17 4.36
C LEU A 177 -7.06 -6.93 5.47
N HIS A 178 -8.01 -6.27 6.17
CA HIS A 178 -8.82 -6.94 7.17
C HIS A 178 -9.59 -8.14 6.57
N LYS A 179 -10.25 -7.92 5.44
CA LYS A 179 -10.98 -8.98 4.74
C LYS A 179 -10.05 -10.07 4.20
N LEU A 180 -8.92 -9.66 3.59
CA LEU A 180 -7.93 -10.58 3.04
C LEU A 180 -7.38 -11.50 4.13
N LYS A 181 -6.95 -10.91 5.25
CA LYS A 181 -6.46 -11.67 6.40
C LYS A 181 -7.51 -12.61 6.96
N LYS A 182 -8.75 -12.14 7.14
CA LYS A 182 -9.84 -12.96 7.66
C LYS A 182 -10.21 -14.13 6.75
N SER A 183 -10.08 -13.96 5.42
CA SER A 183 -10.46 -14.99 4.44
C SER A 183 -9.32 -15.96 4.12
N LEU A 184 -8.07 -15.53 4.21
CA LEU A 184 -6.87 -16.26 3.76
C LEU A 184 -5.80 -16.35 4.86
N ASP A 185 -6.20 -16.43 6.12
CA ASP A 185 -5.28 -16.42 7.27
C ASP A 185 -4.12 -17.42 7.16
N LYS A 186 -4.39 -18.59 6.58
CA LYS A 186 -3.39 -19.65 6.45
C LYS A 186 -2.46 -19.48 5.23
N GLU A 187 -2.85 -18.70 4.26
CA GLU A 187 -2.17 -18.53 2.98
C GLU A 187 -1.37 -17.24 2.86
N ILE A 188 -1.70 -16.21 3.70
CA ILE A 188 -1.05 -14.90 3.64
C ILE A 188 -0.63 -14.39 5.00
N GLU A 189 0.50 -13.72 5.03
CA GLU A 189 1.02 -12.96 6.17
C GLU A 189 1.09 -11.48 5.79
N ILE A 190 0.83 -10.61 6.77
CA ILE A 190 0.93 -9.16 6.56
C ILE A 190 2.16 -8.65 7.33
N TRP A 191 3.21 -8.35 6.60
CA TRP A 191 4.43 -7.79 7.17
C TRP A 191 4.27 -6.27 7.43
N PRO A 192 4.80 -5.71 8.52
CA PRO A 192 5.68 -6.33 9.54
C PRO A 192 4.94 -6.90 10.75
N PHE A 193 3.63 -6.99 10.74
CA PHE A 193 2.81 -7.36 11.91
C PHE A 193 2.90 -8.83 12.27
N GLU A 194 3.23 -9.67 11.30
CA GLU A 194 3.32 -11.12 11.46
C GLU A 194 4.71 -11.63 11.09
N LYS A 195 5.09 -12.75 11.71
CA LYS A 195 6.35 -13.41 11.37
C LYS A 195 6.18 -14.22 10.10
N LYS A 196 7.14 -14.12 9.21
CA LYS A 196 7.23 -14.82 7.95
C LYS A 196 7.30 -16.34 8.12
N ARG A 197 6.28 -17.06 7.67
CA ARG A 197 6.12 -18.51 7.86
C ARG A 197 6.15 -19.32 6.57
N GLY A 198 6.68 -18.79 5.50
CA GLY A 198 6.78 -19.53 4.25
C GLY A 198 5.56 -19.43 3.32
N ARG A 199 4.71 -18.43 3.47
CA ARG A 199 3.49 -18.17 2.70
C ARG A 199 3.65 -16.96 1.80
N SER A 200 2.59 -16.59 1.08
CA SER A 200 2.50 -15.27 0.45
C SER A 200 2.59 -14.17 1.51
N VAL A 201 3.18 -13.05 1.15
CA VAL A 201 3.39 -11.94 2.07
C VAL A 201 2.90 -10.64 1.44
N ALA A 202 2.05 -9.91 2.17
CA ALA A 202 1.67 -8.55 1.82
C ALA A 202 2.58 -7.55 2.54
N VAL A 203 3.04 -6.53 1.81
CA VAL A 203 3.88 -5.44 2.31
C VAL A 203 3.33 -4.09 1.85
N GLU A 204 3.54 -3.06 2.65
CA GLU A 204 3.30 -1.68 2.24
C GLU A 204 4.42 -1.23 1.30
N ILE A 205 4.07 -0.60 0.18
CA ILE A 205 5.02 0.00 -0.75
C ILE A 205 4.78 1.50 -0.90
N PHE A 206 5.77 2.19 -1.44
CA PHE A 206 5.67 3.59 -1.83
C PHE A 206 6.44 3.78 -3.14
N PRO A 207 5.80 3.71 -4.32
CA PRO A 207 6.45 3.70 -5.63
C PRO A 207 7.39 4.88 -5.84
N ARG A 208 7.00 6.06 -5.37
CA ARG A 208 7.85 7.26 -5.42
C ARG A 208 9.20 7.07 -4.69
N LEU A 209 9.26 6.28 -3.61
CA LEU A 209 10.52 5.93 -2.95
C LEU A 209 11.42 5.18 -3.92
N TYR A 210 10.91 4.21 -4.64
CA TYR A 210 11.67 3.39 -5.59
C TYR A 210 12.22 4.20 -6.76
N PHE A 211 11.41 5.11 -7.34
CA PHE A 211 11.91 6.07 -8.32
C PHE A 211 13.05 6.91 -7.77
N LYS A 212 12.91 7.45 -6.56
CA LYS A 212 13.95 8.28 -5.96
C LYS A 212 15.22 7.50 -5.59
N GLN A 213 15.10 6.26 -5.15
CA GLN A 213 16.25 5.37 -4.91
C GLN A 213 17.02 5.08 -6.20
N SER A 214 16.35 4.96 -7.33
CA SER A 214 16.96 4.77 -8.64
C SER A 214 17.55 6.05 -9.24
N GLY A 215 17.43 7.20 -8.57
CA GLY A 215 17.88 8.49 -9.07
C GLY A 215 16.97 9.10 -10.13
N THR A 216 15.76 8.53 -10.35
CA THR A 216 14.80 9.01 -11.35
C THR A 216 13.67 9.84 -10.71
N ASN A 217 12.89 10.53 -11.54
CA ASN A 217 11.77 11.35 -11.09
C ASN A 217 10.47 10.97 -11.84
N PRO A 218 9.41 10.49 -11.15
CA PRO A 218 8.17 10.05 -11.79
C PRO A 218 7.29 11.17 -12.34
N GLN A 219 7.67 12.45 -12.22
CA GLN A 219 6.83 13.55 -12.70
C GLN A 219 6.51 13.46 -14.21
N ASN A 220 7.42 12.92 -15.02
CA ASN A 220 7.19 12.68 -16.44
C ASN A 220 6.89 11.20 -16.68
N TRP A 221 5.83 10.70 -16.06
CA TRP A 221 5.42 9.29 -16.16
C TRP A 221 5.21 8.79 -17.60
N GLN A 222 4.96 9.68 -18.56
CA GLN A 222 4.84 9.36 -19.98
C GLN A 222 6.18 9.02 -20.63
N ASP A 223 7.29 9.44 -20.03
CA ASP A 223 8.63 9.13 -20.53
C ASP A 223 9.05 7.73 -20.09
N LYS A 224 8.96 6.80 -21.02
CA LYS A 224 9.34 5.40 -20.81
C LYS A 224 10.79 5.22 -20.36
N GLU A 225 11.71 6.11 -20.75
CA GLU A 225 13.12 6.02 -20.36
C GLU A 225 13.31 6.25 -18.87
N ILE A 226 12.48 7.06 -18.23
CA ILE A 226 12.48 7.24 -16.77
C ILE A 226 12.15 5.90 -16.08
N LEU A 227 11.11 5.21 -16.55
CA LEU A 227 10.75 3.89 -16.03
C LEU A 227 11.85 2.86 -16.33
N ASN A 228 12.39 2.81 -17.53
CA ASN A 228 13.44 1.86 -17.91
C ASN A 228 14.72 2.05 -17.08
N ASN A 229 15.11 3.28 -16.81
CA ASN A 229 16.24 3.58 -15.94
C ASN A 229 15.98 3.13 -14.49
N ALA A 230 14.77 3.33 -13.99
CA ALA A 230 14.38 2.84 -12.66
C ALA A 230 14.35 1.30 -12.61
N LEU A 231 13.81 0.64 -13.62
CA LEU A 231 13.78 -0.82 -13.74
C LEU A 231 15.18 -1.41 -13.75
N LYS A 232 16.12 -0.80 -14.52
CA LYS A 232 17.51 -1.20 -14.56
C LYS A 232 18.18 -1.15 -13.18
N TYR A 233 17.88 -0.14 -12.38
CA TYR A 233 18.39 -0.04 -11.00
C TYR A 233 17.97 -1.23 -10.14
N PHE A 234 16.75 -1.75 -10.34
CA PHE A 234 16.23 -2.94 -9.66
C PHE A 234 16.48 -4.25 -10.42
N ASP A 235 17.54 -4.31 -11.23
CA ASP A 235 17.97 -5.50 -11.97
C ASP A 235 16.85 -6.11 -12.84
N SER A 236 16.07 -5.26 -13.50
CA SER A 236 15.00 -5.65 -14.41
C SER A 236 15.32 -5.25 -15.85
N LYS A 237 14.93 -6.11 -16.80
CA LYS A 237 14.94 -5.76 -18.22
C LYS A 237 13.99 -4.59 -18.48
N PRO A 238 14.25 -3.81 -19.55
CA PRO A 238 13.38 -2.70 -19.92
C PRO A 238 12.01 -3.19 -20.40
N ILE A 239 11.01 -2.33 -20.27
CA ILE A 239 9.68 -2.56 -20.85
C ILE A 239 9.78 -2.67 -22.38
N PRO A 240 8.95 -3.51 -23.05
CA PRO A 240 8.91 -3.63 -24.50
C PRO A 240 8.84 -2.29 -25.22
N GLN A 241 9.48 -2.22 -26.42
CA GLN A 241 9.67 -0.94 -27.11
C GLN A 241 8.35 -0.33 -27.60
N ASP A 242 7.39 -1.16 -27.92
CA ASP A 242 6.03 -0.79 -28.38
C ASP A 242 5.06 -0.44 -27.25
N TRP A 243 5.43 -0.70 -25.98
CA TRP A 243 4.60 -0.32 -24.85
C TRP A 243 4.63 1.20 -24.61
N VAL A 244 3.47 1.78 -24.40
CA VAL A 244 3.29 3.19 -24.06
C VAL A 244 2.39 3.31 -22.84
N PRO A 245 2.78 4.07 -21.80
CA PRO A 245 1.95 4.25 -20.61
C PRO A 245 0.67 5.00 -20.96
N LYS A 246 -0.46 4.49 -20.50
CA LYS A 246 -1.79 5.09 -20.71
C LYS A 246 -2.28 5.85 -19.48
N ARG A 247 -1.69 5.55 -18.29
CA ARG A 247 -2.04 6.11 -17.00
C ARG A 247 -0.79 6.32 -16.17
N GLU A 248 -0.80 7.33 -15.32
CA GLU A 248 0.31 7.62 -14.41
C GLU A 248 0.58 6.51 -13.38
N ASP A 249 -0.45 5.74 -13.04
CA ASP A 249 -0.39 4.65 -12.06
C ASP A 249 0.25 3.36 -12.63
N GLU A 250 0.34 3.22 -13.97
CA GLU A 250 0.93 2.04 -14.62
C GLU A 250 2.44 1.90 -14.36
N PRO A 251 3.27 2.95 -14.53
CA PRO A 251 4.69 2.93 -14.16
C PRO A 251 4.92 2.61 -12.69
N ASP A 252 4.06 3.12 -11.78
CA ASP A 252 4.17 2.90 -10.35
C ASP A 252 3.97 1.42 -10.01
N ALA A 253 2.95 0.76 -10.59
CA ALA A 253 2.73 -0.67 -10.42
C ALA A 253 3.89 -1.51 -10.99
N LEU A 254 4.35 -1.20 -12.22
CA LEU A 254 5.45 -1.90 -12.89
C LEU A 254 6.75 -1.82 -12.09
N LEU A 255 7.16 -0.61 -11.72
CA LEU A 255 8.37 -0.42 -10.93
C LEU A 255 8.28 -1.13 -9.58
N SER A 256 7.13 -1.07 -8.93
CA SER A 256 6.92 -1.73 -7.64
C SER A 256 7.11 -3.24 -7.72
N ALA A 257 6.60 -3.89 -8.77
CA ALA A 257 6.81 -5.33 -8.95
C ALA A 257 8.30 -5.70 -9.13
N ALA A 258 9.06 -4.90 -9.90
CA ALA A 258 10.51 -5.10 -10.06
C ALA A 258 11.28 -4.82 -8.76
N ALA A 259 10.92 -3.74 -8.05
CA ALA A 259 11.55 -3.37 -6.78
C ALA A 259 11.32 -4.45 -5.71
N LEU A 260 10.11 -4.98 -5.59
CA LEU A 260 9.81 -6.09 -4.68
C LEU A 260 10.69 -7.31 -4.96
N ARG A 261 10.87 -7.69 -6.22
CA ARG A 261 11.73 -8.80 -6.62
C ARG A 261 13.17 -8.57 -6.19
N SER A 262 13.72 -7.42 -6.54
CA SER A 262 15.11 -7.07 -6.22
C SER A 262 15.35 -6.99 -4.71
N LEU A 263 14.47 -6.31 -3.97
CA LEU A 263 14.61 -6.07 -2.53
C LEU A 263 14.33 -7.30 -1.68
N ALA A 264 13.50 -8.23 -2.14
CA ALA A 264 13.07 -9.40 -1.37
C ALA A 264 14.22 -10.31 -0.92
N SER A 265 15.32 -10.34 -1.70
CA SER A 265 16.52 -11.12 -1.40
C SER A 265 17.42 -10.50 -0.34
N ASN A 266 17.25 -9.21 -0.03
CA ASN A 266 18.05 -8.50 0.95
C ASN A 266 17.45 -8.66 2.36
N PRO A 267 18.14 -9.33 3.33
CA PRO A 267 17.63 -9.49 4.69
C PRO A 267 17.32 -8.18 5.41
N ALA A 268 18.08 -7.11 5.13
CA ALA A 268 17.88 -5.81 5.77
C ALA A 268 16.51 -5.19 5.44
N MET A 269 15.91 -5.54 4.29
CA MET A 269 14.59 -5.05 3.90
C MET A 269 13.45 -5.63 4.74
N TRP A 270 13.72 -6.71 5.47
CA TRP A 270 12.75 -7.41 6.30
C TRP A 270 12.85 -7.04 7.78
N SER A 271 13.68 -6.08 8.11
CA SER A 271 13.93 -5.63 9.48
C SER A 271 13.69 -4.12 9.56
N ALA A 272 12.87 -3.71 10.49
CA ALA A 272 12.85 -2.31 10.93
C ALA A 272 14.00 -2.10 11.94
N PRO A 273 14.42 -0.85 12.20
CA PRO A 273 15.39 -0.57 13.25
C PRO A 273 14.94 -1.14 14.62
N ASP A 274 15.85 -1.78 15.34
CA ASP A 274 15.55 -2.50 16.60
C ASP A 274 14.88 -1.61 17.64
N ASP A 275 15.29 -0.34 17.73
CA ASP A 275 14.76 0.66 18.67
C ASP A 275 13.26 0.95 18.46
N TYR A 276 12.68 0.58 17.33
CA TYR A 276 11.28 0.86 16.97
C TYR A 276 10.43 -0.39 16.72
N SER A 277 10.91 -1.55 17.18
CA SER A 277 10.26 -2.84 16.88
C SER A 277 8.83 -2.96 17.45
N SER A 278 8.52 -2.27 18.55
CA SER A 278 7.17 -2.21 19.14
C SER A 278 6.22 -1.31 18.32
N GLU A 279 6.70 -0.15 17.91
CA GLU A 279 5.94 0.87 17.17
C GLU A 279 5.62 0.38 15.77
N VAL A 280 6.56 -0.28 15.12
CA VAL A 280 6.37 -0.86 13.79
C VAL A 280 5.23 -1.89 13.77
N LYS A 281 5.00 -2.63 14.86
CA LYS A 281 3.85 -3.54 14.99
C LYS A 281 2.51 -2.82 15.13
N LEU A 282 2.54 -1.53 15.43
CA LEU A 282 1.34 -0.70 15.55
C LEU A 282 1.11 0.15 14.30
N GLU A 283 2.19 0.67 13.69
CA GLU A 283 2.10 1.65 12.60
C GLU A 283 2.31 1.04 11.21
N GLY A 284 3.01 -0.10 11.11
CA GLY A 284 3.49 -0.65 9.84
C GLY A 284 4.85 -0.08 9.42
N TRP A 285 5.35 -0.58 8.29
CA TRP A 285 6.64 -0.18 7.73
C TRP A 285 6.60 -0.24 6.21
N ILE A 286 7.09 0.79 5.54
CA ILE A 286 7.21 0.82 4.08
C ILE A 286 8.39 -0.08 3.67
N PHE A 287 8.13 -1.07 2.83
CA PHE A 287 9.14 -2.01 2.35
C PHE A 287 10.17 -1.29 1.47
N GLY A 288 11.44 -1.45 1.80
CA GLY A 288 12.55 -0.74 1.14
C GLY A 288 13.03 0.54 1.85
N VAL A 289 12.41 0.91 2.98
CA VAL A 289 12.93 1.96 3.88
C VAL A 289 13.95 1.34 4.84
N THR A 290 15.12 2.00 4.96
CA THR A 290 16.24 1.60 5.83
C THR A 290 16.72 2.76 6.70
#